data_f4bbf71419ab4a5c0699b6d29c3d3efa
#
_entry.id   f4bbf71419ab4a5c0699b6d29c3d3efa
#
_cell.length_a   1.000
_cell.length_b   1.000
_cell.length_c   1.000
_cell.angle_alpha   90.00
_cell.angle_beta   90.00
_cell.angle_gamma   90.00
#
_symmetry.space_group_name_H-M   'P 1'
#
loop_
_entity.id
_entity.type
_entity.pdbx_description
1 polymer ?
#
loop_
_entity_poly.entity_id
_entity_poly.type
_entity_poly.pdbx_seq_one_letter_code
_entity_poly.pdbx_strand_id
1 'polypeptide(L)'
;MNFNLKQEFLNIIIHTADISNPTKPFEIYQQWANRCIEEFFKQGDMEKKLNLPVSFNCDRDTVSLPQSQLGFIDAIVSPLFSIVCEFFPGMSFTLENMKKNREIYKKEVEDKDKKKNEIKEDKEKEDSDKDDKSNSNSNSDKEN
;
A
#
# COMPACT_ATOMS: atom_id res chain seq x y z
N MET A 1 -22.28 -31.12 17.58
CA MET A 1 -21.28 -30.08 17.44
C MET A 1 -21.12 -29.38 18.79
N ASN A 2 -19.89 -29.33 19.35
CA ASN A 2 -19.64 -28.73 20.66
C ASN A 2 -19.96 -27.23 20.58
N PHE A 3 -20.48 -26.63 21.66
CA PHE A 3 -20.87 -25.22 21.72
C PHE A 3 -19.69 -24.31 21.38
N ASN A 4 -18.49 -24.60 21.87
CA ASN A 4 -17.27 -23.83 21.58
C ASN A 4 -16.92 -23.83 20.09
N LEU A 5 -17.01 -24.96 19.39
CA LEU A 5 -16.77 -25.07 17.96
C LEU A 5 -17.78 -24.28 17.13
N LYS A 6 -19.04 -24.22 17.56
CA LYS A 6 -20.05 -23.35 16.92
C LYS A 6 -19.65 -21.87 17.01
N GLN A 7 -19.25 -21.44 18.19
CA GLN A 7 -18.88 -20.05 18.43
C GLN A 7 -17.65 -19.66 17.62
N GLU A 8 -16.64 -20.51 17.60
CA GLU A 8 -15.42 -20.30 16.80
C GLU A 8 -15.75 -20.19 15.31
N PHE A 9 -16.61 -21.06 14.81
CA PHE A 9 -17.04 -21.03 13.41
C PHE A 9 -17.79 -19.72 13.07
N LEU A 10 -18.69 -19.27 13.93
CA LEU A 10 -19.39 -17.99 13.75
C LEU A 10 -18.42 -16.80 13.78
N ASN A 11 -17.44 -16.83 14.67
CA ASN A 11 -16.41 -15.79 14.74
C ASN A 11 -15.59 -15.71 13.45
N ILE A 12 -15.22 -16.86 12.86
CA ILE A 12 -14.52 -16.89 11.57
C ILE A 12 -15.38 -16.30 10.46
N ILE A 13 -16.68 -16.64 10.39
CA ILE A 13 -17.59 -16.10 9.38
C ILE A 13 -17.69 -14.57 9.49
N ILE A 14 -17.91 -14.05 10.69
CA ILE A 14 -18.01 -12.61 10.92
C ILE A 14 -16.70 -11.91 10.58
N HIS A 15 -15.58 -12.45 11.04
CA HIS A 15 -14.25 -11.90 10.73
C HIS A 15 -13.97 -11.90 9.23
N THR A 16 -14.31 -12.99 8.54
CA THR A 16 -14.17 -13.07 7.07
C THR A 16 -15.02 -12.01 6.37
N ALA A 17 -16.25 -11.78 6.84
CA ALA A 17 -17.13 -10.75 6.29
C ALA A 17 -16.56 -9.33 6.53
N ASP A 18 -16.05 -9.06 7.71
CA ASP A 18 -15.50 -7.77 8.13
C ASP A 18 -14.31 -7.34 7.26
N ILE A 19 -13.36 -8.23 7.01
CA ILE A 19 -12.18 -7.93 6.19
C ILE A 19 -12.35 -8.21 4.70
N SER A 20 -13.59 -8.41 4.22
CA SER A 20 -13.90 -8.87 2.85
C SER A 20 -13.75 -7.80 1.77
N ASN A 21 -13.46 -6.54 2.11
CA ASN A 21 -13.44 -5.46 1.10
C ASN A 21 -12.51 -5.74 -0.09
N PRO A 22 -11.29 -6.35 0.04
CA PRO A 22 -10.43 -6.64 -1.10
C PRO A 22 -10.96 -7.74 -2.04
N THR A 23 -11.99 -8.46 -1.65
CA THR A 23 -12.61 -9.52 -2.45
C THR A 23 -13.80 -9.04 -3.29
N LYS A 24 -14.12 -7.76 -3.23
CA LYS A 24 -15.18 -7.11 -4.03
C LYS A 24 -14.64 -6.68 -5.40
N PRO A 25 -15.51 -6.36 -6.38
CA PRO A 25 -15.09 -5.66 -7.59
C PRO A 25 -14.28 -4.39 -7.26
N PHE A 26 -13.30 -4.06 -8.11
CA PHE A 26 -12.32 -3.01 -7.82
C PHE A 26 -12.93 -1.66 -7.44
N GLU A 27 -13.99 -1.24 -8.14
CA GLU A 27 -14.65 0.03 -7.93
C GLU A 27 -15.26 0.14 -6.51
N ILE A 28 -15.75 -0.96 -5.97
CA ILE A 28 -16.28 -1.03 -4.60
C ILE A 28 -15.13 -1.11 -3.60
N TYR A 29 -14.15 -1.97 -3.88
CA TYR A 29 -12.98 -2.13 -3.03
C TYR A 29 -12.20 -0.83 -2.86
N GLN A 30 -11.93 -0.11 -3.96
CA GLN A 30 -11.19 1.16 -3.92
C GLN A 30 -11.87 2.21 -3.02
N GLN A 31 -13.20 2.29 -3.05
CA GLN A 31 -13.93 3.20 -2.17
C GLN A 31 -13.74 2.83 -0.68
N TRP A 32 -13.77 1.54 -0.35
CA TRP A 32 -13.52 1.09 1.02
C TRP A 32 -12.06 1.32 1.43
N ALA A 33 -11.11 0.98 0.58
CA ALA A 33 -9.69 1.21 0.83
C ALA A 33 -9.39 2.69 1.12
N ASN A 34 -9.95 3.60 0.32
CA ASN A 34 -9.82 5.05 0.51
C ASN A 34 -10.43 5.52 1.85
N ARG A 35 -11.59 4.98 2.23
CA ARG A 35 -12.23 5.35 3.51
C ARG A 35 -11.43 4.83 4.70
N CYS A 36 -10.99 3.59 4.65
CA CYS A 36 -10.19 2.98 5.72
C CYS A 36 -8.86 3.72 5.92
N ILE A 37 -8.13 4.02 4.83
CA ILE A 37 -6.85 4.72 4.95
C ILE A 37 -7.03 6.15 5.46
N GLU A 38 -8.11 6.84 5.07
CA GLU A 38 -8.39 8.18 5.58
C GLU A 38 -8.74 8.16 7.08
N GLU A 39 -9.39 7.11 7.56
CA GLU A 39 -9.62 6.89 9.00
C GLU A 39 -8.28 6.73 9.74
N PHE A 40 -7.37 5.89 9.22
CA PHE A 40 -6.03 5.72 9.77
C PHE A 40 -5.24 7.03 9.78
N PHE A 41 -5.30 7.80 8.71
CA PHE A 41 -4.63 9.10 8.64
C PHE A 41 -5.18 10.10 9.65
N LYS A 42 -6.49 10.13 9.86
CA LYS A 42 -7.10 10.97 10.92
C LYS A 42 -6.63 10.54 12.32
N GLN A 43 -6.47 9.25 12.56
CA GLN A 43 -5.87 8.75 13.79
C GLN A 43 -4.43 9.24 13.93
N GLY A 44 -3.58 9.08 12.93
CA GLY A 44 -2.20 9.53 12.95
C GLY A 44 -2.06 11.05 13.15
N ASP A 45 -2.92 11.84 12.49
CA ASP A 45 -2.98 13.28 12.69
C ASP A 45 -3.31 13.65 14.15
N MET A 46 -4.19 12.88 14.79
CA MET A 46 -4.52 13.07 16.21
C MET A 46 -3.38 12.66 17.12
N GLU A 47 -2.73 11.53 16.84
CA GLU A 47 -1.55 11.06 17.57
C GLU A 47 -0.42 12.11 17.51
N LYS A 48 -0.14 12.68 16.33
CA LYS A 48 0.83 13.79 16.15
C LYS A 48 0.46 15.00 17.02
N LYS A 49 -0.82 15.42 17.03
CA LYS A 49 -1.30 16.54 17.84
C LYS A 49 -1.13 16.32 19.35
N LEU A 50 -1.24 15.07 19.79
CA LEU A 50 -1.08 14.68 21.19
C LEU A 50 0.37 14.35 21.57
N ASN A 51 1.33 14.54 20.64
CA ASN A 51 2.74 14.16 20.80
C ASN A 51 2.92 12.66 21.14
N LEU A 52 2.06 11.81 20.59
CA LEU A 52 2.16 10.36 20.70
C LEU A 52 2.91 9.79 19.49
N PRO A 53 3.56 8.61 19.64
CA PRO A 53 4.08 7.88 18.47
C PRO A 53 2.95 7.57 17.49
N VAL A 54 3.20 7.80 16.18
CA VAL A 54 2.21 7.52 15.15
C VAL A 54 2.11 6.01 14.95
N SER A 55 0.89 5.49 14.98
CA SER A 55 0.59 4.08 14.79
C SER A 55 0.92 3.60 13.37
N PHE A 56 1.14 2.29 13.23
CA PHE A 56 1.42 1.67 11.93
C PHE A 56 0.32 2.00 10.90
N ASN A 57 0.72 2.35 9.69
CA ASN A 57 -0.16 2.78 8.59
C ASN A 57 -0.97 4.07 8.83
N CYS A 58 -0.69 4.82 9.89
CA CYS A 58 -1.45 6.04 10.22
C CYS A 58 -0.78 7.34 9.79
N ASP A 59 0.44 7.32 9.26
CA ASP A 59 1.14 8.53 8.83
C ASP A 59 0.88 8.83 7.34
N ARG A 60 0.06 9.86 7.05
CA ARG A 60 -0.28 10.27 5.68
C ARG A 60 0.92 10.78 4.87
N ASP A 61 2.00 11.21 5.52
CA ASP A 61 3.18 11.75 4.85
C ASP A 61 4.11 10.63 4.32
N THR A 62 4.01 9.43 4.91
CA THR A 62 4.92 8.30 4.61
C THR A 62 4.21 7.08 4.04
N VAL A 63 2.92 6.90 4.30
CA VAL A 63 2.16 5.70 3.91
C VAL A 63 1.63 5.82 2.49
N SER A 64 1.91 4.81 1.68
CA SER A 64 1.33 4.63 0.35
C SER A 64 0.12 3.70 0.41
N LEU A 65 -1.06 4.19 -0.03
CA LEU A 65 -2.27 3.37 -0.10
C LEU A 65 -2.05 2.05 -0.88
N PRO A 66 -1.48 2.04 -2.10
CA PRO A 66 -1.26 0.79 -2.82
C PRO A 66 -0.37 -0.20 -2.06
N GLN A 67 0.73 0.26 -1.46
CA GLN A 67 1.60 -0.60 -0.64
C GLN A 67 0.90 -1.16 0.60
N SER A 68 0.14 -0.31 1.31
CA SER A 68 -0.65 -0.73 2.47
C SER A 68 -1.67 -1.80 2.09
N GLN A 69 -2.36 -1.63 0.95
CA GLN A 69 -3.35 -2.61 0.47
C GLN A 69 -2.71 -3.92 0.02
N LEU A 70 -1.54 -3.90 -0.64
CA LEU A 70 -0.79 -5.11 -0.96
C LEU A 70 -0.41 -5.88 0.31
N GLY A 71 0.13 -5.20 1.31
CA GLY A 71 0.46 -5.81 2.60
C GLY A 71 -0.76 -6.41 3.29
N PHE A 72 -1.90 -5.73 3.28
CA PHE A 72 -3.16 -6.21 3.85
C PHE A 72 -3.68 -7.46 3.12
N ILE A 73 -3.69 -7.44 1.78
CA ILE A 73 -4.10 -8.59 0.97
C ILE A 73 -3.19 -9.79 1.25
N ASP A 74 -1.88 -9.60 1.19
CA ASP A 74 -0.93 -10.71 1.22
C ASP A 74 -0.80 -11.33 2.62
N ALA A 75 -0.77 -10.52 3.67
CA ALA A 75 -0.54 -11.00 5.02
C ALA A 75 -1.81 -11.45 5.75
N ILE A 76 -2.97 -10.88 5.41
CA ILE A 76 -4.20 -11.09 6.21
C ILE A 76 -5.31 -11.71 5.37
N VAL A 77 -5.71 -11.06 4.26
CA VAL A 77 -6.93 -11.46 3.53
C VAL A 77 -6.71 -12.75 2.75
N SER A 78 -5.60 -12.86 2.02
CA SER A 78 -5.32 -14.01 1.16
C SER A 78 -5.22 -15.34 1.92
N PRO A 79 -4.51 -15.43 3.07
CA PRO A 79 -4.47 -16.66 3.86
C PRO A 79 -5.86 -17.09 4.35
N LEU A 80 -6.64 -16.14 4.87
CA LEU A 80 -7.96 -16.45 5.40
C LEU A 80 -8.92 -16.91 4.29
N PHE A 81 -9.02 -16.16 3.19
CA PHE A 81 -9.93 -16.49 2.11
C PHE A 81 -9.53 -17.75 1.34
N SER A 82 -8.25 -18.11 1.30
CA SER A 82 -7.80 -19.39 0.74
C SER A 82 -8.41 -20.55 1.52
N ILE A 83 -8.34 -20.51 2.86
CA ILE A 83 -8.93 -21.54 3.73
C ILE A 83 -10.46 -21.53 3.61
N VAL A 84 -11.08 -20.35 3.63
CA VAL A 84 -12.56 -20.24 3.53
C VAL A 84 -13.06 -20.84 2.21
N CYS A 85 -12.35 -20.63 1.09
CA CYS A 85 -12.74 -21.19 -0.20
C CYS A 85 -12.53 -22.72 -0.30
N GLU A 86 -11.63 -23.30 0.49
CA GLU A 86 -11.54 -24.76 0.61
C GLU A 86 -12.80 -25.37 1.23
N PHE A 87 -13.36 -24.70 2.26
CA PHE A 87 -14.62 -25.13 2.89
C PHE A 87 -15.86 -24.75 2.09
N PHE A 88 -15.79 -23.64 1.35
CA PHE A 88 -16.90 -23.08 0.57
C PHE A 88 -16.48 -22.81 -0.89
N PRO A 89 -16.37 -23.86 -1.73
CA PRO A 89 -15.88 -23.70 -3.11
C PRO A 89 -16.69 -22.69 -3.95
N GLY A 90 -17.98 -22.51 -3.64
CA GLY A 90 -18.82 -21.49 -4.29
C GLY A 90 -18.37 -20.03 -4.08
N MET A 91 -17.41 -19.80 -3.16
CA MET A 91 -16.83 -18.48 -2.90
C MET A 91 -15.52 -18.21 -3.70
N SER A 92 -15.12 -19.09 -4.61
CA SER A 92 -13.88 -18.94 -5.40
C SER A 92 -13.77 -17.61 -6.13
N PHE A 93 -14.89 -17.00 -6.54
CA PHE A 93 -14.95 -15.67 -7.16
C PHE A 93 -14.32 -14.58 -6.27
N THR A 94 -14.32 -14.74 -4.96
CA THR A 94 -13.69 -13.80 -4.02
C THR A 94 -12.18 -13.78 -4.17
N LEU A 95 -11.55 -14.95 -4.36
CA LEU A 95 -10.11 -15.06 -4.63
C LEU A 95 -9.75 -14.47 -5.99
N GLU A 96 -10.61 -14.67 -7.00
CA GLU A 96 -10.39 -14.08 -8.33
C GLU A 96 -10.42 -12.55 -8.30
N ASN A 97 -11.41 -11.97 -7.63
CA ASN A 97 -11.50 -10.53 -7.44
C ASN A 97 -10.28 -10.00 -6.68
N MET A 98 -9.92 -10.64 -5.57
CA MET A 98 -8.77 -10.25 -4.76
C MET A 98 -7.47 -10.28 -5.57
N LYS A 99 -7.23 -11.32 -6.38
CA LYS A 99 -6.06 -11.39 -7.26
C LYS A 99 -6.04 -10.25 -8.27
N LYS A 100 -7.17 -9.94 -8.91
CA LYS A 100 -7.27 -8.81 -9.86
C LYS A 100 -6.97 -7.48 -9.16
N ASN A 101 -7.55 -7.25 -8.00
CA ASN A 101 -7.35 -6.05 -7.18
C ASN A 101 -5.89 -5.90 -6.75
N ARG A 102 -5.26 -7.00 -6.34
CA ARG A 102 -3.85 -7.04 -6.00
C ARG A 102 -2.96 -6.62 -7.18
N GLU A 103 -3.21 -7.15 -8.37
CA GLU A 103 -2.43 -6.80 -9.56
C GLU A 103 -2.59 -5.32 -9.96
N ILE A 104 -3.75 -4.71 -9.75
CA ILE A 104 -3.94 -3.28 -9.98
C ILE A 104 -3.03 -2.46 -9.06
N TYR A 105 -3.07 -2.70 -7.76
CA TYR A 105 -2.22 -1.95 -6.82
C TYR A 105 -0.74 -2.26 -7.00
N LYS A 106 -0.37 -3.48 -7.38
CA LYS A 106 1.02 -3.84 -7.71
C LYS A 106 1.55 -2.97 -8.86
N LYS A 107 0.80 -2.83 -9.94
CA LYS A 107 1.16 -1.94 -11.06
C LYS A 107 1.29 -0.49 -10.63
N GLU A 108 0.38 0.01 -9.78
CA GLU A 108 0.48 1.37 -9.28
C GLU A 108 1.76 1.62 -8.46
N VAL A 109 2.22 0.63 -7.69
CA VAL A 109 3.50 0.71 -6.96
C VAL A 109 4.67 0.72 -7.94
N GLU A 110 4.71 -0.23 -8.88
CA GLU A 110 5.77 -0.32 -9.89
C GLU A 110 5.91 0.95 -10.73
N ASP A 111 4.78 1.54 -11.14
CA ASP A 111 4.77 2.77 -11.93
C ASP A 111 5.25 3.99 -11.13
N LYS A 112 4.93 4.06 -9.84
CA LYS A 112 5.45 5.10 -8.95
C LYS A 112 6.95 4.97 -8.73
N ASP A 113 7.43 3.75 -8.55
CA ASP A 113 8.87 3.49 -8.34
C ASP A 113 9.68 3.81 -9.60
N LYS A 114 9.18 3.48 -10.79
CA LYS A 114 9.81 3.86 -12.08
C LYS A 114 9.93 5.37 -12.20
N LYS A 115 8.84 6.11 -12.01
CA LYS A 115 8.84 7.58 -12.06
C LYS A 115 9.80 8.21 -11.05
N LYS A 116 9.91 7.63 -9.85
CA LYS A 116 10.82 8.13 -8.81
C LYS A 116 12.29 7.92 -9.20
N ASN A 117 12.59 6.81 -9.87
CA ASN A 117 13.94 6.52 -10.34
C ASN A 117 14.33 7.42 -11.53
N GLU A 118 13.43 7.62 -12.50
CA GLU A 118 13.64 8.56 -13.63
C GLU A 118 13.95 9.99 -13.13
N ILE A 119 13.17 10.49 -12.15
CA ILE A 119 13.39 11.82 -11.56
C ILE A 119 14.75 11.90 -10.83
N LYS A 120 15.23 10.81 -10.23
CA LYS A 120 16.55 10.79 -9.58
C LYS A 120 17.69 10.83 -10.59
N GLU A 121 17.58 10.03 -11.66
CA GLU A 121 18.58 9.98 -12.73
C GLU A 121 18.70 11.35 -13.44
N ASP A 122 17.58 12.02 -13.67
CA ASP A 122 17.59 13.36 -14.29
C ASP A 122 18.24 14.41 -13.38
N LYS A 123 18.00 14.35 -12.07
CA LYS A 123 18.66 15.25 -11.11
C LYS A 123 20.16 15.02 -11.00
N GLU A 124 20.59 13.76 -10.99
CA GLU A 124 22.01 13.41 -10.96
C GLU A 124 22.75 13.88 -12.23
N LYS A 125 22.09 13.87 -13.38
CA LYS A 125 22.63 14.43 -14.64
C LYS A 125 22.73 15.95 -14.59
N GLU A 126 21.70 16.65 -14.10
CA GLU A 126 21.74 18.12 -13.97
C GLU A 126 22.79 18.61 -12.97
N ASP A 127 23.09 17.87 -11.92
CA ASP A 127 24.11 18.22 -10.94
C ASP A 127 25.52 17.95 -11.50
N SER A 128 25.72 16.86 -12.26
CA SER A 128 27.01 16.60 -12.94
C SER A 128 27.35 17.64 -13.99
N ASP A 129 26.37 18.15 -14.75
CA ASP A 129 26.56 19.19 -15.77
C ASP A 129 26.88 20.58 -15.16
N LYS A 130 26.52 20.81 -13.89
CA LYS A 130 26.88 22.05 -13.18
C LYS A 130 28.30 22.05 -12.66
N ASP A 131 28.80 20.90 -12.21
CA ASP A 131 30.18 20.75 -11.73
C ASP A 131 31.22 20.90 -12.87
N ASP A 132 30.91 20.38 -14.07
CA ASP A 132 31.78 20.55 -15.24
C ASP A 132 31.87 22.03 -15.73
N LYS A 133 30.79 22.79 -15.60
CA LYS A 133 30.77 24.22 -15.96
C LYS A 133 31.48 25.09 -14.93
N SER A 134 31.56 24.70 -13.67
CA SER A 134 32.28 25.45 -12.64
C SER A 134 33.81 25.30 -12.75
N ASN A 135 34.25 24.15 -13.27
CA ASN A 135 35.68 23.84 -13.38
C ASN A 135 36.36 24.44 -14.67
N SER A 136 35.56 24.79 -15.68
CA SER A 136 36.07 25.40 -16.92
C SER A 136 36.34 26.92 -16.82
N ASN A 137 35.80 27.59 -15.78
CA ASN A 137 35.94 29.05 -15.61
C ASN A 137 37.12 29.49 -14.71
N SER A 138 37.88 28.55 -14.13
CA SER A 138 38.99 28.85 -13.23
C SER A 138 40.39 28.84 -13.91
N ASN A 139 40.46 28.58 -15.23
CA ASN A 139 41.75 28.45 -15.94
C ASN A 139 42.10 29.61 -16.92
N SER A 140 41.33 30.72 -16.95
CA SER A 140 41.57 31.83 -17.88
C SER A 140 42.27 33.06 -17.28
N ASP A 141 42.66 33.06 -16.00
CA ASP A 141 43.30 34.23 -15.35
C ASP A 141 44.72 33.96 -14.83
N LYS A 142 45.54 33.25 -15.59
CA LYS A 142 46.98 33.15 -15.31
C LYS A 142 47.82 33.17 -16.59
N GLU A 143 47.77 34.26 -17.34
CA GLU A 143 48.82 34.67 -18.25
C GLU A 143 48.66 36.17 -18.53
N ASN A 144 49.32 37.02 -17.71
CA ASN A 144 49.99 38.30 -18.10
C ASN A 144 50.79 38.79 -16.92
#